data_2e8b067ca1bfbccbc14c98f5795e1354
#
_entry.id   2e8b067ca1bfbccbc14c98f5795e1354
#
_cell.length_a   1.000
_cell.length_b   1.000
_cell.length_c   1.000
_cell.angle_alpha   90.00
_cell.angle_beta   90.00
_cell.angle_gamma   90.00
#
_symmetry.space_group_name_H-M   'P 1'
#
loop_
_entity.id
_entity.type
_entity.pdbx_description
1 polymer ?
#
loop_
_entity_poly.entity_id
_entity_poly.type
_entity_poly.pdbx_seq_one_letter_code
_entity_poly.pdbx_strand_id
1 'polypeptide(L)'
;MRPLSRLPRWRPFTVLVAVLAGTGLWLWHSGHPPPPAPPPATAVSAALGGGSDGAWARAYAPRPFTFPADHGAHADFRNEWWYVTGHLRAADGRRFGYQFTLFRIGLHPGPLPADSAWRAQQWYLGHFAVSDLDGGRHQARERYSRAALGLAGATREPLAIWLEDWRLDGGPDAGFPMRLRARDGGLSLDLQLTPLAPVVLQGEDGLSRKSSEPGNASYYYSFPRLASRGTLSLDGRNPALAVEGTSWLDREWSTSALAPGQTGWDWFAL
;
A
#
# COMPACT_ATOMS: atom_id res chain seq x y z
N MET A 1 72.24 -0.59 -46.06
CA MET A 1 71.73 0.58 -45.35
C MET A 1 70.23 0.63 -45.52
N ARG A 2 69.40 0.35 -44.49
CA ARG A 2 67.94 0.47 -44.53
C ARG A 2 67.56 1.77 -43.80
N PRO A 3 66.67 2.62 -44.34
CA PRO A 3 66.26 3.85 -43.67
C PRO A 3 65.31 3.55 -42.49
N LEU A 4 65.57 4.19 -41.35
CA LEU A 4 64.70 4.21 -40.20
C LEU A 4 63.41 4.91 -40.51
N SER A 5 62.26 4.22 -40.42
CA SER A 5 60.94 4.74 -40.57
C SER A 5 60.61 5.72 -39.43
N ARG A 6 60.31 6.96 -39.75
CA ARG A 6 59.88 7.97 -38.78
C ARG A 6 58.50 7.60 -38.20
N LEU A 7 58.39 7.40 -36.91
CA LEU A 7 57.14 7.22 -36.19
C LEU A 7 56.33 8.52 -36.23
N PRO A 8 54.98 8.48 -36.43
CA PRO A 8 54.15 9.68 -36.54
C PRO A 8 54.12 10.42 -35.21
N ARG A 9 54.34 11.74 -35.26
CA ARG A 9 54.39 12.71 -34.14
C ARG A 9 53.05 12.91 -33.37
N TRP A 10 52.00 12.19 -33.72
CA TRP A 10 50.65 12.35 -33.17
C TRP A 10 50.32 11.53 -31.92
N ARG A 11 51.18 10.58 -31.54
CA ARG A 11 50.98 9.71 -30.42
C ARG A 11 50.85 10.40 -29.04
N PRO A 12 51.62 11.47 -28.71
CA PRO A 12 51.45 12.10 -27.39
C PRO A 12 50.12 12.86 -27.25
N PHE A 13 49.58 13.42 -28.32
CA PHE A 13 48.36 14.19 -28.27
C PHE A 13 47.12 13.29 -28.07
N THR A 14 47.07 12.17 -28.75
CA THR A 14 45.96 11.19 -28.58
C THR A 14 45.98 10.51 -27.20
N VAL A 15 47.15 10.26 -26.63
CA VAL A 15 47.24 9.75 -25.27
C VAL A 15 46.79 10.79 -24.24
N LEU A 16 47.16 12.05 -24.42
CA LEU A 16 46.75 13.15 -23.52
C LEU A 16 45.22 13.37 -23.54
N VAL A 17 44.61 13.34 -24.73
CA VAL A 17 43.13 13.47 -24.87
C VAL A 17 42.41 12.28 -24.24
N ALA A 18 42.89 11.06 -24.40
CA ALA A 18 42.33 9.85 -23.77
C ALA A 18 42.43 9.90 -22.25
N VAL A 19 43.58 10.36 -21.71
CA VAL A 19 43.75 10.52 -20.26
C VAL A 19 42.84 11.60 -19.70
N LEU A 20 42.72 12.74 -20.35
CA LEU A 20 41.84 13.82 -19.91
C LEU A 20 40.36 13.42 -19.99
N ALA A 21 39.94 12.70 -21.04
CA ALA A 21 38.58 12.16 -21.16
C ALA A 21 38.30 11.09 -20.09
N GLY A 22 39.23 10.20 -19.84
CA GLY A 22 39.12 9.18 -18.79
C GLY A 22 39.05 9.79 -17.39
N THR A 23 39.89 10.79 -17.11
CA THR A 23 39.88 11.50 -15.82
C THR A 23 38.60 12.33 -15.64
N GLY A 24 38.13 12.98 -16.71
CA GLY A 24 36.87 13.71 -16.70
C GLY A 24 35.67 12.79 -16.43
N LEU A 25 35.62 11.63 -17.07
CA LEU A 25 34.57 10.62 -16.87
C LEU A 25 34.63 10.01 -15.45
N TRP A 26 35.82 9.77 -14.94
CA TRP A 26 36.03 9.28 -13.58
C TRP A 26 35.64 10.32 -12.54
N LEU A 27 35.99 11.59 -12.68
CA LEU A 27 35.58 12.68 -11.80
C LEU A 27 34.06 12.90 -11.86
N TRP A 28 33.47 12.81 -13.04
CA TRP A 28 32.01 12.92 -13.20
C TRP A 28 31.29 11.76 -12.51
N HIS A 29 31.77 10.52 -12.66
CA HIS A 29 31.18 9.35 -12.01
C HIS A 29 31.40 9.34 -10.49
N SER A 30 32.57 9.82 -10.02
CA SER A 30 32.89 9.91 -8.60
C SER A 30 32.17 11.07 -7.89
N GLY A 31 31.85 12.14 -8.63
CA GLY A 31 31.08 13.29 -8.11
C GLY A 31 29.56 13.09 -8.11
N HIS A 32 29.06 12.05 -8.80
CA HIS A 32 27.64 11.70 -8.84
C HIS A 32 27.50 10.24 -8.37
N PRO A 33 27.51 9.99 -7.05
CA PRO A 33 27.17 8.66 -6.57
C PRO A 33 25.77 8.30 -7.09
N PRO A 34 25.54 7.06 -7.51
CA PRO A 34 24.21 6.63 -7.90
C PRO A 34 23.23 6.98 -6.76
N PRO A 35 22.02 7.43 -7.08
CA PRO A 35 21.01 7.69 -6.07
C PRO A 35 20.93 6.46 -5.15
N PRO A 36 20.83 6.65 -3.82
CA PRO A 36 20.68 5.54 -2.91
C PRO A 36 19.54 4.67 -3.40
N ALA A 37 19.79 3.37 -3.47
CA ALA A 37 18.73 2.41 -3.81
C ALA A 37 17.54 2.70 -2.88
N PRO A 38 16.31 2.79 -3.41
CA PRO A 38 15.14 2.94 -2.54
C PRO A 38 15.22 1.82 -1.49
N PRO A 39 14.89 2.11 -0.22
CA PRO A 39 14.85 1.08 0.80
C PRO A 39 13.98 -0.06 0.25
N PRO A 40 14.34 -1.33 0.50
CA PRO A 40 13.55 -2.45 0.03
C PRO A 40 12.13 -2.26 0.55
N ALA A 41 11.19 -1.96 -0.35
CA ALA A 41 9.78 -1.94 -0.01
C ALA A 41 9.49 -3.32 0.58
N THR A 42 8.88 -3.38 1.77
CA THR A 42 8.48 -4.64 2.36
C THR A 42 7.59 -5.32 1.34
N ALA A 43 8.06 -6.40 0.74
CA ALA A 43 7.32 -7.05 -0.33
C ALA A 43 6.02 -7.59 0.27
N VAL A 44 4.90 -6.91 0.03
CA VAL A 44 3.57 -7.32 0.51
C VAL A 44 3.31 -8.78 0.15
N SER A 45 3.72 -9.21 -1.05
CA SER A 45 3.65 -10.60 -1.49
C SER A 45 4.42 -11.56 -0.57
N ALA A 46 5.60 -11.17 -0.07
CA ALA A 46 6.37 -11.98 0.87
C ALA A 46 5.71 -12.02 2.26
N ALA A 47 5.14 -10.90 2.72
CA ALA A 47 4.42 -10.84 3.98
C ALA A 47 3.11 -11.66 3.94
N LEU A 48 2.40 -11.65 2.81
CA LEU A 48 1.17 -12.40 2.61
C LEU A 48 1.40 -13.88 2.27
N GLY A 49 2.52 -14.23 1.65
CA GLY A 49 2.78 -15.54 1.03
C GLY A 49 3.41 -16.62 1.90
N GLY A 50 3.79 -16.36 3.14
CA GLY A 50 4.54 -17.33 3.94
C GLY A 50 3.74 -17.97 5.06
N GLY A 51 3.73 -19.28 5.17
CA GLY A 51 3.37 -20.00 6.38
C GLY A 51 2.35 -21.10 6.23
N SER A 52 2.66 -22.20 6.82
CA SER A 52 1.84 -23.38 6.92
C SER A 52 0.61 -23.10 7.76
N ASP A 53 -0.40 -23.54 7.30
CA ASP A 53 -1.28 -23.46 7.79
C ASP A 53 -2.60 -24.03 8.16
N GLY A 54 -2.66 -25.21 8.58
CA GLY A 54 -3.81 -26.02 8.95
C GLY A 54 -4.80 -25.46 9.99
N ALA A 55 -4.48 -24.37 10.64
CA ALA A 55 -5.31 -23.82 11.72
C ALA A 55 -6.04 -22.50 11.34
N TRP A 56 -5.72 -21.89 10.19
CA TRP A 56 -6.43 -20.71 9.69
C TRP A 56 -7.64 -21.08 8.85
N ALA A 57 -8.71 -20.30 8.96
CA ALA A 57 -9.88 -20.45 8.10
C ALA A 57 -9.52 -20.20 6.62
N ARG A 58 -10.22 -20.88 5.71
CA ARG A 58 -10.07 -20.72 4.25
C ARG A 58 -11.41 -20.47 3.61
N ALA A 59 -11.40 -19.76 2.49
CA ALA A 59 -12.59 -19.48 1.70
C ALA A 59 -12.81 -20.61 0.67
N TYR A 60 -13.82 -21.45 0.87
CA TYR A 60 -14.14 -22.60 0.02
C TYR A 60 -15.37 -22.39 -0.87
N ALA A 61 -16.34 -21.61 -0.36
CA ALA A 61 -17.63 -21.39 -1.01
C ALA A 61 -18.11 -19.96 -0.78
N PRO A 62 -18.97 -19.41 -1.65
CA PRO A 62 -19.66 -18.13 -1.39
C PRO A 62 -20.39 -18.14 -0.05
N ARG A 63 -20.49 -16.98 0.57
CA ARG A 63 -21.24 -16.74 1.80
C ARG A 63 -21.97 -15.41 1.76
N PRO A 64 -23.04 -15.22 2.53
CA PRO A 64 -23.64 -13.90 2.72
C PRO A 64 -22.67 -12.92 3.36
N PHE A 65 -22.70 -11.67 2.93
CA PHE A 65 -22.01 -10.55 3.58
C PHE A 65 -22.99 -9.78 4.46
N THR A 66 -22.53 -9.37 5.63
CA THR A 66 -23.33 -8.64 6.61
C THR A 66 -22.62 -7.33 6.98
N PHE A 67 -23.26 -6.21 6.68
CA PHE A 67 -22.71 -4.90 7.01
C PHE A 67 -23.39 -4.31 8.25
N PRO A 68 -22.62 -3.63 9.16
CA PRO A 68 -21.21 -3.25 9.04
C PRO A 68 -20.19 -4.35 9.46
N ALA A 69 -20.63 -5.52 9.93
CA ALA A 69 -19.75 -6.52 10.55
C ALA A 69 -18.59 -6.95 9.64
N ASP A 70 -18.83 -7.14 8.34
CA ASP A 70 -17.81 -7.54 7.37
C ASP A 70 -16.87 -6.40 6.93
N HIS A 71 -17.12 -5.16 7.38
CA HIS A 71 -16.12 -4.10 7.28
C HIS A 71 -14.99 -4.27 8.30
N GLY A 72 -15.24 -4.94 9.41
CA GLY A 72 -14.29 -5.18 10.49
C GLY A 72 -13.32 -6.33 10.23
N ALA A 73 -12.57 -6.71 11.27
CA ALA A 73 -11.56 -7.76 11.18
C ALA A 73 -12.15 -9.18 11.14
N HIS A 74 -11.51 -10.05 10.34
CA HIS A 74 -11.78 -11.49 10.26
C HIS A 74 -10.60 -12.25 10.82
N ALA A 75 -10.48 -12.28 12.15
CA ALA A 75 -9.29 -12.79 12.85
C ALA A 75 -9.02 -14.28 12.61
N ASP A 76 -10.01 -15.05 12.16
CA ASP A 76 -9.85 -16.45 11.79
C ASP A 76 -9.06 -16.65 10.49
N PHE A 77 -9.01 -15.63 9.66
CA PHE A 77 -8.21 -15.60 8.43
C PHE A 77 -6.85 -14.97 8.72
N ARG A 78 -5.83 -15.42 7.98
CA ARG A 78 -4.47 -14.97 8.19
C ARG A 78 -4.24 -13.55 7.68
N ASN A 79 -4.74 -13.23 6.49
CA ASN A 79 -4.46 -11.99 5.78
C ASN A 79 -5.75 -11.24 5.50
N GLU A 80 -5.74 -9.93 5.67
CA GLU A 80 -6.80 -9.06 5.20
C GLU A 80 -6.31 -7.64 4.98
N TRP A 81 -7.03 -6.88 4.14
CA TRP A 81 -6.72 -5.49 3.89
C TRP A 81 -7.94 -4.63 3.64
N TRP A 82 -7.77 -3.37 3.95
CA TRP A 82 -8.63 -2.25 3.66
C TRP A 82 -7.87 -1.33 2.72
N TYR A 83 -8.23 -1.31 1.44
CA TYR A 83 -7.59 -0.53 0.40
C TYR A 83 -8.54 0.57 -0.06
N VAL A 84 -8.09 1.82 -0.01
CA VAL A 84 -8.83 2.97 -0.52
C VAL A 84 -7.95 3.73 -1.49
N THR A 85 -8.48 4.00 -2.67
CA THR A 85 -7.80 4.86 -3.65
C THR A 85 -8.81 5.82 -4.28
N GLY A 86 -8.33 6.94 -4.83
CA GLY A 86 -9.25 7.89 -5.44
C GLY A 86 -8.60 9.10 -6.05
N HIS A 87 -9.46 9.89 -6.69
CA HIS A 87 -9.12 11.16 -7.29
C HIS A 87 -9.77 12.28 -6.50
N LEU A 88 -8.98 13.33 -6.22
CA LEU A 88 -9.43 14.51 -5.48
C LEU A 88 -9.14 15.76 -6.31
N ARG A 89 -9.98 16.77 -6.12
CA ARG A 89 -9.81 18.10 -6.69
C ARG A 89 -9.95 19.14 -5.58
N ALA A 90 -9.01 20.07 -5.53
CA ALA A 90 -9.11 21.24 -4.66
C ALA A 90 -9.95 22.35 -5.31
N ALA A 91 -10.41 23.32 -4.51
CA ALA A 91 -11.22 24.44 -4.99
C ALA A 91 -10.49 25.31 -6.04
N ASP A 92 -9.17 25.35 -6.03
CA ASP A 92 -8.34 26.04 -7.01
C ASP A 92 -8.12 25.25 -8.33
N GLY A 93 -8.75 24.07 -8.45
CA GLY A 93 -8.73 23.22 -9.63
C GLY A 93 -7.62 22.16 -9.64
N ARG A 94 -6.65 22.21 -8.73
CA ARG A 94 -5.57 21.20 -8.65
C ARG A 94 -6.12 19.81 -8.42
N ARG A 95 -5.48 18.83 -9.07
CA ARG A 95 -5.90 17.43 -9.08
C ARG A 95 -4.88 16.56 -8.33
N PHE A 96 -5.41 15.63 -7.55
CA PHE A 96 -4.61 14.71 -6.77
C PHE A 96 -5.12 13.29 -6.94
N GLY A 97 -4.19 12.33 -6.95
CA GLY A 97 -4.49 10.93 -6.70
C GLY A 97 -4.05 10.57 -5.29
N TYR A 98 -4.73 9.65 -4.63
CA TYR A 98 -4.27 9.12 -3.37
C TYR A 98 -4.51 7.62 -3.26
N GLN A 99 -3.74 6.98 -2.37
CA GLN A 99 -3.90 5.60 -1.98
C GLN A 99 -3.66 5.48 -0.48
N PHE A 100 -4.51 4.72 0.18
CA PHE A 100 -4.38 4.35 1.58
C PHE A 100 -4.69 2.88 1.74
N THR A 101 -3.81 2.13 2.39
CA THR A 101 -4.02 0.71 2.64
C THR A 101 -3.59 0.36 4.05
N LEU A 102 -4.41 -0.41 4.74
CA LEU A 102 -4.02 -1.10 5.96
C LEU A 102 -4.13 -2.61 5.70
N PHE A 103 -3.04 -3.32 5.95
CA PHE A 103 -2.97 -4.78 5.93
C PHE A 103 -2.92 -5.30 7.36
N ARG A 104 -3.67 -6.36 7.65
CA ARG A 104 -3.54 -7.17 8.86
C ARG A 104 -2.99 -8.54 8.49
N ILE A 105 -2.00 -8.98 9.22
CA ILE A 105 -1.37 -10.29 9.05
C ILE A 105 -1.40 -11.01 10.40
N GLY A 106 -2.05 -12.16 10.42
CA GLY A 106 -2.06 -13.07 11.54
C GLY A 106 -0.70 -13.77 11.71
N LEU A 107 -0.13 -13.72 12.89
CA LEU A 107 1.14 -14.36 13.22
C LEU A 107 0.91 -15.75 13.81
N HIS A 108 -0.21 -15.92 14.51
CA HIS A 108 -0.56 -17.17 15.16
C HIS A 108 -2.08 -17.38 15.11
N PRO A 109 -2.56 -18.56 14.69
CA PRO A 109 -3.98 -18.90 14.75
C PRO A 109 -4.40 -19.17 16.20
N GLY A 110 -5.57 -18.64 16.58
CA GLY A 110 -6.14 -18.83 17.91
C GLY A 110 -5.49 -17.97 19.00
N PRO A 111 -6.01 -18.05 20.24
CA PRO A 111 -5.57 -17.21 21.35
C PRO A 111 -4.16 -17.54 21.81
N LEU A 112 -3.38 -16.52 22.14
CA LEU A 112 -2.08 -16.64 22.80
C LEU A 112 -2.23 -16.40 24.30
N PRO A 113 -1.39 -17.02 25.14
CA PRO A 113 -1.33 -16.68 26.56
C PRO A 113 -1.07 -15.18 26.75
N ALA A 114 -1.82 -14.55 27.66
CA ALA A 114 -1.72 -13.11 27.94
C ALA A 114 -0.61 -12.81 28.98
N ASP A 115 0.58 -13.34 28.78
CA ASP A 115 1.72 -13.24 29.70
C ASP A 115 2.61 -12.02 29.46
N SER A 116 2.35 -11.24 28.42
CA SER A 116 3.09 -10.03 28.10
C SER A 116 2.21 -9.04 27.31
N ALA A 117 2.21 -7.79 27.72
CA ALA A 117 1.56 -6.70 27.00
C ALA A 117 2.19 -6.43 25.60
N TRP A 118 3.39 -6.91 25.37
CA TRP A 118 4.09 -6.82 24.08
C TRP A 118 3.80 -7.98 23.13
N ARG A 119 3.14 -9.02 23.62
CA ARG A 119 2.76 -10.15 22.77
C ARG A 119 1.66 -9.72 21.83
N ALA A 120 1.83 -10.02 20.56
CA ALA A 120 0.87 -9.70 19.51
C ALA A 120 0.57 -10.93 18.67
N GLN A 121 -0.72 -11.18 18.42
CA GLN A 121 -1.19 -12.22 17.49
C GLN A 121 -1.20 -11.75 16.05
N GLN A 122 -1.09 -10.44 15.84
CA GLN A 122 -1.24 -9.79 14.55
C GLN A 122 -0.25 -8.66 14.44
N TRP A 123 0.15 -8.38 13.21
CA TRP A 123 0.81 -7.13 12.88
C TRP A 123 0.12 -6.44 11.71
N TYR A 124 0.33 -5.16 11.61
CA TYR A 124 -0.26 -4.31 10.61
C TYR A 124 0.83 -3.61 9.81
N LEU A 125 0.57 -3.50 8.49
CA LEU A 125 1.35 -2.72 7.56
C LEU A 125 0.42 -1.67 6.95
N GLY A 126 0.88 -0.45 6.82
CA GLY A 126 0.13 0.63 6.20
C GLY A 126 0.91 1.29 5.09
N HIS A 127 0.21 1.58 3.99
CA HIS A 127 0.72 2.42 2.90
C HIS A 127 -0.16 3.64 2.75
N PHE A 128 0.46 4.80 2.64
CA PHE A 128 -0.22 6.05 2.35
C PHE A 128 0.56 6.82 1.30
N ALA A 129 -0.09 7.13 0.19
CA ALA A 129 0.53 7.88 -0.90
C ALA A 129 -0.40 8.95 -1.45
N VAL A 130 0.20 10.05 -1.91
CA VAL A 130 -0.48 11.13 -2.61
C VAL A 130 0.35 11.56 -3.82
N SER A 131 -0.31 11.66 -4.96
CA SER A 131 0.23 12.22 -6.21
C SER A 131 -0.41 13.58 -6.48
N ASP A 132 0.38 14.64 -6.51
CA ASP A 132 0.02 15.96 -7.00
C ASP A 132 0.19 15.94 -8.53
N LEU A 133 -0.91 15.77 -9.27
CA LEU A 133 -0.88 15.55 -10.73
C LEU A 133 -0.45 16.82 -11.49
N ASP A 134 -0.83 17.97 -10.99
CA ASP A 134 -0.52 19.26 -11.62
C ASP A 134 0.87 19.77 -11.18
N GLY A 135 1.31 19.42 -9.96
CA GLY A 135 2.65 19.73 -9.45
C GLY A 135 3.73 18.70 -9.78
N GLY A 136 3.37 17.56 -10.42
CA GLY A 136 4.30 16.49 -10.80
C GLY A 136 5.03 15.84 -9.61
N ARG A 137 4.43 15.81 -8.42
CA ARG A 137 5.04 15.28 -7.19
C ARG A 137 4.31 14.04 -6.70
N HIS A 138 5.06 13.05 -6.28
CA HIS A 138 4.55 11.86 -5.61
C HIS A 138 5.20 11.71 -4.24
N GLN A 139 4.39 11.47 -3.22
CA GLN A 139 4.86 11.20 -1.87
C GLN A 139 4.23 9.91 -1.37
N ALA A 140 5.06 8.97 -0.91
CA ALA A 140 4.63 7.71 -0.33
C ALA A 140 5.20 7.54 1.07
N ARG A 141 4.44 6.89 1.94
CA ARG A 141 4.80 6.55 3.32
C ARG A 141 4.42 5.11 3.60
N GLU A 142 5.23 4.47 4.39
CA GLU A 142 4.98 3.12 4.89
C GLU A 142 5.13 3.10 6.41
N ARG A 143 4.26 2.36 7.09
CA ARG A 143 4.34 2.09 8.53
C ARG A 143 4.01 0.65 8.81
N TYR A 144 4.55 0.13 9.89
CA TYR A 144 4.20 -1.19 10.41
C TYR A 144 4.26 -1.21 11.94
N SER A 145 3.35 -1.93 12.56
CA SER A 145 3.32 -2.11 14.01
C SER A 145 2.65 -3.42 14.40
N ARG A 146 2.94 -3.87 15.60
CA ARG A 146 2.24 -5.00 16.23
C ARG A 146 0.90 -4.53 16.78
N ALA A 147 -0.09 -5.43 16.80
CA ALA A 147 -1.33 -5.25 17.54
C ALA A 147 -1.11 -5.41 19.04
N ALA A 148 -0.22 -4.60 19.62
CA ALA A 148 0.11 -4.58 21.03
C ALA A 148 0.05 -3.14 21.55
N LEU A 149 -0.23 -2.95 22.82
CA LEU A 149 -0.28 -1.62 23.47
C LEU A 149 -1.20 -0.61 22.78
N GLY A 150 -2.18 -1.07 22.00
CA GLY A 150 -3.07 -0.18 21.22
C GLY A 150 -2.43 0.48 20.01
N LEU A 151 -1.21 0.10 19.61
CA LEU A 151 -0.50 0.70 18.46
C LEU A 151 -1.16 0.39 17.13
N ALA A 152 -1.74 -0.79 16.98
CA ALA A 152 -2.49 -1.16 15.78
C ALA A 152 -3.62 -2.11 16.14
N GLY A 153 -4.68 -2.12 15.32
CA GLY A 153 -5.80 -3.01 15.55
C GLY A 153 -6.95 -2.79 14.59
N ALA A 154 -7.97 -3.65 14.73
CA ALA A 154 -9.24 -3.50 14.05
C ALA A 154 -10.37 -4.01 14.94
N THR A 155 -11.46 -3.25 15.02
CA THR A 155 -12.70 -3.60 15.73
C THR A 155 -13.87 -3.62 14.76
N ARG A 156 -14.95 -4.35 15.15
CA ARG A 156 -16.21 -4.39 14.40
C ARG A 156 -17.22 -3.38 14.92
N GLU A 157 -17.29 -3.25 16.24
CA GLU A 157 -18.23 -2.36 16.92
C GLU A 157 -17.54 -1.63 18.09
N PRO A 158 -17.31 -0.32 17.97
CA PRO A 158 -17.47 0.48 16.75
C PRO A 158 -16.46 0.04 15.68
N LEU A 159 -16.87 0.18 14.40
CA LEU A 159 -15.96 -0.11 13.29
C LEU A 159 -14.78 0.86 13.32
N ALA A 160 -13.59 0.34 13.53
CA ALA A 160 -12.35 1.10 13.48
C ALA A 160 -11.18 0.20 13.10
N ILE A 161 -10.35 0.68 12.20
CA ILE A 161 -9.09 0.07 11.82
C ILE A 161 -8.01 1.13 12.00
N TRP A 162 -6.91 0.78 12.68
CA TRP A 162 -5.87 1.77 12.93
C TRP A 162 -4.45 1.17 12.92
N LEU A 163 -3.52 2.02 12.58
CA LEU A 163 -2.08 1.82 12.69
C LEU A 163 -1.49 3.14 13.18
N GLU A 164 -1.23 3.22 14.48
CA GLU A 164 -0.85 4.43 15.19
C GLU A 164 -1.95 5.52 15.02
N ASP A 165 -1.63 6.64 14.37
CA ASP A 165 -2.58 7.72 14.07
C ASP A 165 -3.24 7.61 12.68
N TRP A 166 -2.89 6.60 11.88
CA TRP A 166 -3.60 6.29 10.65
C TRP A 166 -4.85 5.48 10.94
N ARG A 167 -6.00 5.93 10.44
CA ARG A 167 -7.28 5.33 10.82
C ARG A 167 -8.27 5.30 9.66
N LEU A 168 -9.10 4.26 9.68
CA LEU A 168 -10.35 4.18 8.95
C LEU A 168 -11.45 3.86 9.97
N ASP A 169 -12.28 4.83 10.27
CA ASP A 169 -13.38 4.71 11.23
C ASP A 169 -14.70 4.61 10.49
N GLY A 170 -15.60 3.73 10.94
CA GLY A 170 -16.94 3.58 10.37
C GLY A 170 -17.97 4.51 10.99
N GLY A 171 -18.98 4.84 10.20
CA GLY A 171 -20.16 5.59 10.61
C GLY A 171 -21.35 4.69 11.01
N PRO A 172 -22.48 5.31 11.39
CA PRO A 172 -23.63 4.58 11.93
C PRO A 172 -24.44 3.78 10.90
N ASP A 173 -24.42 4.19 9.62
CA ASP A 173 -25.29 3.61 8.61
C ASP A 173 -24.57 2.48 7.86
N ALA A 174 -24.69 1.25 8.34
CA ALA A 174 -23.98 0.09 7.79
C ALA A 174 -22.46 0.33 7.63
N GLY A 175 -21.84 1.11 8.54
CA GLY A 175 -20.43 1.47 8.52
C GLY A 175 -20.10 2.77 7.78
N PHE A 176 -21.07 3.47 7.22
CA PHE A 176 -20.86 4.74 6.53
C PHE A 176 -21.53 5.93 7.23
N PRO A 177 -21.10 7.20 6.93
CA PRO A 177 -19.91 7.53 6.17
C PRO A 177 -18.64 7.07 6.91
N MET A 178 -17.67 6.49 6.19
CA MET A 178 -16.36 6.19 6.77
C MET A 178 -15.51 7.46 6.86
N ARG A 179 -14.66 7.54 7.88
CA ARG A 179 -13.66 8.61 7.98
C ARG A 179 -12.25 8.04 7.88
N LEU A 180 -11.53 8.41 6.84
CA LEU A 180 -10.14 8.08 6.61
C LEU A 180 -9.25 9.20 7.09
N ARG A 181 -8.25 8.88 7.93
CA ARG A 181 -7.26 9.83 8.42
C ARG A 181 -5.86 9.22 8.34
N ALA A 182 -4.94 9.97 7.73
CA ALA A 182 -3.53 9.62 7.70
C ALA A 182 -2.67 10.88 7.80
N ARG A 183 -1.60 10.81 8.59
CA ARG A 183 -0.63 11.89 8.71
C ARG A 183 0.78 11.32 8.84
N ASP A 184 1.72 11.92 8.10
CA ASP A 184 3.13 11.60 8.23
C ASP A 184 3.99 12.80 7.79
N GLY A 185 4.71 13.39 8.74
CA GLY A 185 5.43 14.62 8.48
C GLY A 185 4.49 15.75 8.01
N GLY A 186 4.81 16.35 6.88
CA GLY A 186 3.99 17.40 6.26
C GLY A 186 2.81 16.88 5.42
N LEU A 187 2.74 15.57 5.14
CA LEU A 187 1.67 14.96 4.38
C LEU A 187 0.50 14.60 5.30
N SER A 188 -0.73 15.04 4.98
CA SER A 188 -1.91 14.60 5.72
C SER A 188 -3.16 14.57 4.85
N LEU A 189 -4.03 13.61 5.14
CA LEU A 189 -5.32 13.41 4.50
C LEU A 189 -6.38 13.13 5.57
N ASP A 190 -7.51 13.81 5.49
CA ASP A 190 -8.69 13.56 6.32
C ASP A 190 -9.92 13.62 5.42
N LEU A 191 -10.51 12.47 5.14
CA LEU A 191 -11.64 12.33 4.21
C LEU A 191 -12.83 11.67 4.87
N GLN A 192 -14.02 12.16 4.54
CA GLN A 192 -15.28 11.47 4.70
C GLN A 192 -15.61 10.77 3.39
N LEU A 193 -15.98 9.47 3.47
CA LEU A 193 -16.29 8.60 2.35
C LEU A 193 -17.74 8.14 2.45
N THR A 194 -18.54 8.41 1.41
CA THR A 194 -19.97 8.08 1.38
C THR A 194 -20.33 7.32 0.10
N PRO A 195 -20.98 6.14 0.15
CA PRO A 195 -21.33 5.37 -1.03
C PRO A 195 -22.21 6.17 -2.02
N LEU A 196 -21.85 6.10 -3.30
CA LEU A 196 -22.64 6.59 -4.43
C LEU A 196 -23.15 5.45 -5.32
N ALA A 197 -22.68 4.24 -5.09
CA ALA A 197 -23.08 3.04 -5.80
C ALA A 197 -23.18 1.87 -4.80
N PRO A 198 -23.98 0.84 -5.12
CA PRO A 198 -24.05 -0.37 -4.33
C PRO A 198 -22.67 -1.07 -4.22
N VAL A 199 -22.55 -1.91 -3.19
CA VAL A 199 -21.44 -2.84 -3.07
C VAL A 199 -21.40 -3.82 -4.24
N VAL A 200 -20.20 -4.15 -4.71
CA VAL A 200 -19.94 -5.17 -5.72
C VAL A 200 -19.22 -6.34 -5.05
N LEU A 201 -19.79 -7.52 -5.14
CA LEU A 201 -19.16 -8.75 -4.68
C LEU A 201 -18.27 -9.28 -5.80
N GLN A 202 -16.97 -9.43 -5.52
CA GLN A 202 -15.97 -9.83 -6.52
C GLN A 202 -15.96 -11.34 -6.71
N GLY A 203 -15.70 -11.80 -7.94
CA GLY A 203 -15.69 -13.22 -8.28
C GLY A 203 -17.09 -13.85 -8.24
N GLU A 204 -17.24 -15.02 -7.65
CA GLU A 204 -18.48 -15.76 -7.51
C GLU A 204 -19.15 -15.35 -6.19
N ASP A 205 -20.10 -14.42 -6.23
CA ASP A 205 -20.80 -13.89 -5.05
C ASP A 205 -19.87 -13.50 -3.88
N GLY A 206 -18.73 -12.87 -4.20
CA GLY A 206 -17.74 -12.46 -3.22
C GLY A 206 -16.66 -13.50 -2.92
N LEU A 207 -16.68 -14.68 -3.54
CA LEU A 207 -15.59 -15.65 -3.51
C LEU A 207 -14.65 -15.42 -4.69
N SER A 208 -13.49 -14.84 -4.44
CA SER A 208 -12.46 -14.57 -5.46
C SER A 208 -11.41 -15.68 -5.45
N ARG A 209 -11.47 -16.60 -6.40
CA ARG A 209 -10.49 -17.70 -6.52
C ARG A 209 -9.15 -17.18 -7.01
N LYS A 210 -8.07 -17.58 -6.36
CA LYS A 210 -6.68 -17.19 -6.69
C LYS A 210 -5.97 -18.27 -7.50
N SER A 211 -6.43 -19.51 -7.41
CA SER A 211 -5.97 -20.66 -8.22
C SER A 211 -7.05 -21.73 -8.30
N SER A 212 -6.75 -22.83 -8.96
CA SER A 212 -7.62 -24.02 -9.02
C SER A 212 -7.64 -24.85 -7.73
N GLU A 213 -6.73 -24.58 -6.78
CA GLU A 213 -6.67 -25.32 -5.53
C GLU A 213 -7.83 -24.94 -4.61
N PRO A 214 -8.57 -25.91 -4.04
CA PRO A 214 -9.64 -25.63 -3.09
C PRO A 214 -9.15 -24.83 -1.88
N GLY A 215 -9.89 -23.78 -1.51
CA GLY A 215 -9.53 -22.91 -0.39
C GLY A 215 -8.43 -21.89 -0.70
N ASN A 216 -7.85 -21.88 -1.92
CA ASN A 216 -7.00 -20.78 -2.38
C ASN A 216 -7.88 -19.70 -3.02
N ALA A 217 -8.62 -19.03 -2.18
CA ALA A 217 -9.54 -17.97 -2.51
C ALA A 217 -9.62 -16.94 -1.39
N SER A 218 -10.18 -15.80 -1.66
CA SER A 218 -10.51 -14.77 -0.70
C SER A 218 -12.00 -14.47 -0.70
N TYR A 219 -12.50 -13.91 0.40
CA TYR A 219 -13.74 -13.15 0.40
C TYR A 219 -13.40 -11.72 0.05
N TYR A 220 -14.10 -11.17 -0.96
CA TYR A 220 -13.73 -9.91 -1.55
C TYR A 220 -14.96 -9.13 -2.03
N TYR A 221 -15.08 -7.89 -1.57
CA TYR A 221 -16.06 -6.96 -2.10
C TYR A 221 -15.43 -5.58 -2.30
N SER A 222 -16.07 -4.76 -3.15
CA SER A 222 -15.67 -3.40 -3.44
C SER A 222 -16.85 -2.44 -3.32
N PHE A 223 -16.56 -1.22 -2.87
CA PHE A 223 -17.40 -0.07 -3.12
C PHE A 223 -16.75 0.75 -4.24
N PRO A 224 -17.19 0.59 -5.49
CA PRO A 224 -16.47 1.13 -6.64
C PRO A 224 -16.60 2.65 -6.75
N ARG A 225 -17.56 3.25 -6.03
CA ARG A 225 -17.80 4.68 -6.09
C ARG A 225 -18.23 5.24 -4.75
N LEU A 226 -17.34 5.97 -4.12
CA LEU A 226 -17.58 6.72 -2.88
C LEU A 226 -17.39 8.21 -3.15
N ALA A 227 -18.33 9.06 -2.73
CA ALA A 227 -18.07 10.49 -2.62
C ALA A 227 -17.03 10.71 -1.53
N SER A 228 -16.01 11.51 -1.83
CA SER A 228 -14.93 11.83 -0.92
C SER A 228 -14.84 13.32 -0.72
N ARG A 229 -14.88 13.77 0.53
CA ARG A 229 -14.76 15.20 0.89
C ARG A 229 -13.91 15.35 2.14
N GLY A 230 -13.09 16.39 2.17
CA GLY A 230 -12.26 16.65 3.35
C GLY A 230 -11.10 17.57 3.07
N THR A 231 -9.93 17.24 3.65
CA THR A 231 -8.75 18.11 3.58
C THR A 231 -7.49 17.32 3.23
N LEU A 232 -6.59 17.96 2.50
CA LEU A 232 -5.28 17.47 2.11
C LEU A 232 -4.21 18.51 2.41
N SER A 233 -3.10 18.10 3.03
CA SER A 233 -1.86 18.90 3.12
C SER A 233 -0.68 18.11 2.57
N LEU A 234 0.17 18.76 1.78
CA LEU A 234 1.36 18.14 1.17
C LEU A 234 2.68 18.50 1.86
N ASP A 235 2.73 19.64 2.55
CA ASP A 235 3.97 20.21 3.10
C ASP A 235 3.78 20.72 4.54
N GLY A 236 2.76 20.24 5.25
CA GLY A 236 2.41 20.73 6.58
C GLY A 236 1.86 22.17 6.58
N ARG A 237 1.51 22.69 5.39
CA ARG A 237 1.00 24.07 5.25
C ARG A 237 -0.36 24.22 5.89
N ASN A 238 -0.57 25.31 6.54
CA ASN A 238 -1.85 25.73 7.10
C ASN A 238 -2.33 26.98 6.35
N PRO A 239 -3.59 27.01 5.84
CA PRO A 239 -4.59 25.96 5.93
C PRO A 239 -4.33 24.80 4.96
N ALA A 240 -4.80 23.59 5.35
CA ALA A 240 -4.89 22.46 4.44
C ALA A 240 -5.89 22.77 3.32
N LEU A 241 -5.69 22.14 2.15
CA LEU A 241 -6.58 22.28 1.00
C LEU A 241 -7.90 21.57 1.27
N ALA A 242 -9.01 22.26 1.10
CA ALA A 242 -10.31 21.61 0.98
C ALA A 242 -10.36 20.84 -0.35
N VAL A 243 -10.71 19.56 -0.29
CA VAL A 243 -10.77 18.67 -1.46
C VAL A 243 -12.05 17.88 -1.51
N GLU A 244 -12.48 17.58 -2.74
CA GLU A 244 -13.59 16.67 -3.01
C GLU A 244 -13.24 15.77 -4.20
N GLY A 245 -13.94 14.63 -4.32
CA GLY A 245 -13.74 13.71 -5.42
C GLY A 245 -14.45 12.39 -5.26
N THR A 246 -13.90 11.36 -5.89
CA THR A 246 -14.43 10.00 -5.82
C THR A 246 -13.36 9.01 -5.44
N SER A 247 -13.75 7.97 -4.71
CA SER A 247 -12.87 6.91 -4.27
C SER A 247 -13.46 5.54 -4.52
N TRP A 248 -12.57 4.57 -4.54
CA TRP A 248 -12.81 3.14 -4.55
C TRP A 248 -12.37 2.56 -3.21
N LEU A 249 -13.12 1.62 -2.65
CA LEU A 249 -12.74 0.85 -1.48
C LEU A 249 -12.78 -0.63 -1.83
N ASP A 250 -11.67 -1.34 -1.59
CA ASP A 250 -11.60 -2.80 -1.58
C ASP A 250 -11.47 -3.32 -0.16
N ARG A 251 -12.19 -4.37 0.10
CA ARG A 251 -12.13 -5.13 1.33
C ARG A 251 -11.98 -6.60 1.02
N GLU A 252 -10.87 -7.17 1.43
CA GLU A 252 -10.55 -8.55 1.09
C GLU A 252 -9.86 -9.26 2.25
N TRP A 253 -10.20 -10.54 2.48
CA TRP A 253 -9.55 -11.39 3.49
C TRP A 253 -9.41 -12.82 3.00
N SER A 254 -8.28 -13.44 3.37
CA SER A 254 -7.90 -14.79 2.95
C SER A 254 -6.86 -15.40 3.89
N THR A 255 -6.55 -16.66 3.66
CA THR A 255 -5.43 -17.33 4.32
C THR A 255 -4.27 -17.60 3.36
N SER A 256 -4.54 -17.67 2.07
CA SER A 256 -3.54 -17.88 1.03
C SER A 256 -3.62 -16.75 0.00
N ALA A 257 -2.47 -16.32 -0.51
CA ALA A 257 -2.39 -15.28 -1.54
C ALA A 257 -1.91 -15.84 -2.89
N LEU A 258 -0.73 -16.46 -2.93
CA LEU A 258 -0.12 -16.96 -4.15
C LEU A 258 -0.03 -18.49 -4.13
N ALA A 259 -0.34 -19.14 -5.26
CA ALA A 259 -0.08 -20.56 -5.45
C ALA A 259 1.40 -20.80 -5.81
N PRO A 260 1.91 -22.04 -5.65
CA PRO A 260 3.26 -22.39 -6.12
C PRO A 260 3.45 -22.01 -7.59
N GLY A 261 4.55 -21.32 -7.89
CA GLY A 261 4.87 -20.85 -9.24
C GLY A 261 4.27 -19.49 -9.63
N GLN A 262 3.39 -18.92 -8.84
CA GLN A 262 2.94 -17.54 -9.01
C GLN A 262 3.91 -16.56 -8.35
N THR A 263 4.31 -15.50 -9.07
CA THR A 263 5.26 -14.49 -8.58
C THR A 263 4.58 -13.19 -8.15
N GLY A 264 3.29 -13.03 -8.44
CA GLY A 264 2.50 -11.85 -8.14
C GLY A 264 1.15 -11.87 -8.83
N TRP A 265 0.45 -10.75 -8.78
CA TRP A 265 -0.81 -10.50 -9.48
C TRP A 265 -0.86 -9.05 -9.95
N ASP A 266 -1.62 -8.82 -11.01
CA ASP A 266 -1.98 -7.48 -11.45
C ASP A 266 -3.36 -7.13 -10.87
N TRP A 267 -3.52 -5.86 -10.49
CA TRP A 267 -4.77 -5.34 -9.96
C TRP A 267 -5.15 -4.04 -10.66
N PHE A 268 -6.44 -3.91 -10.97
CA PHE A 268 -6.98 -2.74 -11.66
C PHE A 268 -8.27 -2.27 -10.99
N ALA A 269 -8.42 -0.95 -10.80
CA ALA A 269 -9.68 -0.27 -10.49
C ALA A 269 -10.08 0.56 -11.70
N LEU A 270 -11.22 0.22 -12.31
CA LEU A 270 -11.68 0.82 -13.57
C LEU A 270 -13.04 1.49 -13.38
#